data_cb2667216735def6d28d038f91786fa7
#
_entry.id   cb2667216735def6d28d038f91786fa7
#
_cell.length_a   1.000
_cell.length_b   1.000
_cell.length_c   1.000
_cell.angle_alpha   90.00
_cell.angle_beta   90.00
_cell.angle_gamma   90.00
#
_symmetry.space_group_name_H-M   'P 1'
#
loop_
_entity.id
_entity.type
_entity.pdbx_description
1 polymer ?
#
loop_
_entity_poly.entity_id
_entity_poly.type
_entity_poly.pdbx_seq_one_letter_code
_entity_poly.pdbx_strand_id
1 'polypeptide(L)'
;KNYTIKYNGLSTIYHVGGATLNEENPKKTFLNFRNSLFMLTKNLPKEKLFQIIFIRMLLDGIAGIRFLFQGKFAHLYAILKAHFHYYHLINKNLKKRDNFQAKSYFKKNSIVYDYYVTNKHNF
;
A
#
# COMPACT_ATOMS: atom_id res chain seq x y z
N LYS A 1 20.64 4.88 -4.91
CA LYS A 1 20.61 6.28 -5.35
C LYS A 1 21.06 7.14 -4.18
N ASN A 2 22.12 7.91 -4.37
CA ASN A 2 22.70 8.78 -3.33
C ASN A 2 21.93 10.12 -3.31
N TYR A 3 20.69 10.10 -2.80
CA TYR A 3 19.93 11.32 -2.56
C TYR A 3 20.02 11.70 -1.08
N THR A 4 20.23 12.98 -0.81
CA THR A 4 20.19 13.52 0.54
C THR A 4 18.78 14.03 0.82
N ILE A 5 18.15 13.52 1.88
CA ILE A 5 16.87 14.01 2.36
C ILE A 5 17.15 15.04 3.46
N LYS A 6 16.67 16.27 3.26
CA LYS A 6 16.81 17.35 4.27
C LYS A 6 15.46 17.63 4.91
N TYR A 7 15.44 17.73 6.23
CA TYR A 7 14.28 18.17 7.00
C TYR A 7 14.41 19.67 7.28
N ASN A 8 13.32 20.41 7.02
CA ASN A 8 13.21 21.82 7.40
C ASN A 8 12.11 21.99 8.45
N GLY A 9 12.50 22.10 9.73
CA GLY A 9 11.56 22.25 10.86
C GLY A 9 10.82 23.58 10.91
N LEU A 10 11.22 24.56 10.11
CA LEU A 10 10.57 25.87 10.04
C LEU A 10 9.48 25.92 8.95
N SER A 11 9.34 24.86 8.15
CA SER A 11 8.31 24.78 7.11
C SER A 11 7.00 24.27 7.70
N THR A 12 5.97 25.10 7.68
CA THR A 12 4.61 24.74 8.09
C THR A 12 3.73 24.60 6.86
N ILE A 13 3.10 23.42 6.70
CA ILE A 13 2.15 23.15 5.62
C ILE A 13 0.79 22.86 6.26
N TYR A 14 -0.23 23.64 5.88
CA TYR A 14 -1.61 23.39 6.25
C TYR A 14 -2.23 22.38 5.29
N HIS A 15 -2.68 21.25 5.82
CA HIS A 15 -3.31 20.19 5.04
C HIS A 15 -4.79 20.07 5.40
N VAL A 16 -5.66 20.25 4.41
CA VAL A 16 -7.09 19.98 4.55
C VAL A 16 -7.34 18.51 4.26
N GLY A 17 -7.56 17.71 5.30
CA GLY A 17 -7.85 16.28 5.18
C GLY A 17 -9.11 16.04 4.35
N GLY A 18 -9.03 15.17 3.33
CA GLY A 18 -10.20 14.82 2.51
C GLY A 18 -10.62 15.85 1.46
N ALA A 19 -9.87 16.94 1.25
CA ALA A 19 -10.24 18.02 0.31
C ALA A 19 -10.52 17.56 -1.12
N THR A 20 -9.82 16.52 -1.60
CA THR A 20 -9.98 16.01 -2.98
C THR A 20 -10.85 14.75 -3.08
N LEU A 21 -10.81 13.88 -2.07
CA LEU A 21 -11.60 12.64 -2.04
C LEU A 21 -11.96 12.33 -0.59
N ASN A 22 -13.25 12.36 -0.28
CA ASN A 22 -13.78 11.90 1.01
C ASN A 22 -13.41 10.42 1.25
N GLU A 23 -13.26 10.02 2.52
CA GLU A 23 -12.92 8.63 2.91
C GLU A 23 -13.93 7.60 2.41
N GLU A 24 -15.19 8.01 2.29
CA GLU A 24 -16.26 7.17 1.76
C GLU A 24 -16.31 7.06 0.23
N ASN A 25 -15.38 7.71 -0.48
CA ASN A 25 -15.37 7.65 -1.93
C ASN A 25 -14.69 6.34 -2.43
N PRO A 26 -15.41 5.46 -3.16
CA PRO A 26 -14.86 4.21 -3.70
C PRO A 26 -13.66 4.41 -4.62
N LYS A 27 -13.54 5.58 -5.28
CA LYS A 27 -12.38 5.94 -6.08
C LYS A 27 -11.10 6.03 -5.23
N LYS A 28 -11.20 6.53 -3.99
CA LYS A 28 -10.08 6.55 -3.04
C LYS A 28 -9.65 5.12 -2.69
N THR A 29 -10.61 4.24 -2.42
CA THR A 29 -10.35 2.81 -2.18
C THR A 29 -9.64 2.17 -3.38
N PHE A 30 -10.17 2.34 -4.59
CA PHE A 30 -9.54 1.83 -5.80
C PHE A 30 -8.08 2.30 -5.94
N LEU A 31 -7.82 3.61 -5.77
CA LEU A 31 -6.48 4.18 -5.90
C LEU A 31 -5.53 3.64 -4.82
N ASN A 32 -5.98 3.54 -3.58
CA ASN A 32 -5.16 3.05 -2.48
C ASN A 32 -4.73 1.59 -2.68
N PHE A 33 -5.67 0.71 -2.99
CA PHE A 33 -5.38 -0.71 -3.22
C PHE A 33 -4.48 -0.91 -4.44
N ARG A 34 -4.82 -0.32 -5.59
CA ARG A 34 -4.03 -0.40 -6.82
C ARG A 34 -2.61 0.16 -6.64
N ASN A 35 -2.49 1.36 -6.09
CA ASN A 35 -1.20 2.04 -5.97
C ASN A 35 -0.29 1.36 -4.94
N SER A 36 -0.85 0.79 -3.86
CA SER A 36 -0.10 -0.03 -2.91
C SER A 36 0.55 -1.23 -3.60
N LEU A 37 -0.20 -1.96 -4.44
CA LEU A 37 0.34 -3.10 -5.19
C LEU A 37 1.45 -2.67 -6.16
N PHE A 38 1.27 -1.56 -6.87
CA PHE A 38 2.30 -1.02 -7.77
C PHE A 38 3.55 -0.57 -7.01
N MET A 39 3.38 0.09 -5.87
CA MET A 39 4.49 0.52 -5.03
C MET A 39 5.30 -0.68 -4.51
N LEU A 40 4.63 -1.71 -3.99
CA LEU A 40 5.26 -2.95 -3.54
C LEU A 40 5.99 -3.63 -4.70
N THR A 41 5.33 -3.82 -5.84
CA THR A 41 5.93 -4.44 -7.03
C THR A 41 7.19 -3.71 -7.48
N LYS A 42 7.19 -2.38 -7.42
CA LYS A 42 8.30 -1.56 -7.91
C LYS A 42 9.51 -1.56 -6.96
N ASN A 43 9.27 -1.58 -5.64
CA ASN A 43 10.31 -1.28 -4.65
C ASN A 43 10.80 -2.49 -3.84
N LEU A 44 10.03 -3.58 -3.77
CA LEU A 44 10.43 -4.77 -3.01
C LEU A 44 11.58 -5.53 -3.67
N PRO A 45 12.48 -6.17 -2.88
CA PRO A 45 13.45 -7.14 -3.38
C PRO A 45 12.74 -8.27 -4.14
N LYS A 46 13.37 -8.78 -5.20
CA LYS A 46 12.78 -9.82 -6.07
C LYS A 46 12.41 -11.07 -5.28
N GLU A 47 13.27 -11.46 -4.34
CA GLU A 47 13.16 -12.68 -3.54
C GLU A 47 11.90 -12.66 -2.64
N LYS A 48 11.51 -11.48 -2.17
CA LYS A 48 10.36 -11.29 -1.26
C LYS A 48 9.09 -10.83 -1.98
N LEU A 49 9.19 -10.48 -3.26
CA LEU A 49 8.10 -9.85 -4.01
C LEU A 49 6.85 -10.74 -4.03
N PHE A 50 7.00 -11.99 -4.46
CA PHE A 50 5.87 -12.91 -4.58
C PHE A 50 5.18 -13.14 -3.25
N GLN A 51 5.96 -13.45 -2.20
CA GLN A 51 5.42 -13.72 -0.86
C GLN A 51 4.65 -12.51 -0.31
N ILE A 52 5.21 -11.31 -0.42
CA ILE A 52 4.57 -10.09 0.14
C ILE A 52 3.33 -9.71 -0.66
N ILE A 53 3.36 -9.80 -1.99
CA ILE A 53 2.18 -9.55 -2.83
C ILE A 53 1.08 -10.56 -2.53
N PHE A 54 1.41 -11.84 -2.33
CA PHE A 54 0.44 -12.87 -1.96
C PHE A 54 -0.24 -12.55 -0.62
N ILE A 55 0.55 -12.25 0.42
CA ILE A 55 0.01 -11.85 1.74
C ILE A 55 -0.86 -10.60 1.60
N ARG A 56 -0.41 -9.61 0.82
CA ARG A 56 -1.19 -8.40 0.58
C ARG A 56 -2.54 -8.70 -0.07
N MET A 57 -2.60 -9.61 -1.03
CA MET A 57 -3.85 -10.02 -1.67
C MET A 57 -4.81 -10.71 -0.70
N LEU A 58 -4.30 -11.53 0.22
CA LEU A 58 -5.13 -12.13 1.28
C LEU A 58 -5.74 -11.04 2.17
N LEU A 59 -4.93 -10.06 2.60
CA LEU A 59 -5.41 -8.92 3.40
C LEU A 59 -6.43 -8.06 2.65
N ASP A 60 -6.23 -7.86 1.35
CA ASP A 60 -7.18 -7.13 0.50
C ASP A 60 -8.51 -7.91 0.37
N GLY A 61 -8.45 -9.25 0.31
CA GLY A 61 -9.63 -10.11 0.35
C GLY A 61 -10.42 -9.96 1.67
N ILE A 62 -9.71 -9.96 2.81
CA ILE A 62 -10.33 -9.74 4.13
C ILE A 62 -10.99 -8.34 4.19
N ALA A 63 -10.33 -7.30 3.67
CA ALA A 63 -10.91 -5.97 3.58
C ALA A 63 -12.17 -5.95 2.70
N GLY A 64 -12.16 -6.69 1.58
CA GLY A 64 -13.32 -6.86 0.70
C GLY A 64 -14.50 -7.52 1.41
N ILE A 65 -14.25 -8.59 2.16
CA ILE A 65 -15.26 -9.30 2.98
C ILE A 65 -15.84 -8.34 4.02
N ARG A 66 -15.00 -7.56 4.70
CA ARG A 66 -15.47 -6.54 5.65
C ARG A 66 -16.41 -5.53 5.00
N PHE A 67 -16.08 -5.02 3.81
CA PHE A 67 -16.96 -4.10 3.08
C PHE A 67 -18.26 -4.77 2.66
N LEU A 68 -18.23 -6.05 2.32
CA LEU A 68 -19.44 -6.84 2.01
C LEU A 68 -20.40 -6.87 3.21
N PHE A 69 -19.90 -7.21 4.40
CA PHE A 69 -20.72 -7.22 5.63
C PHE A 69 -21.21 -5.84 6.05
N GLN A 70 -20.52 -4.78 5.66
CA GLN A 70 -20.96 -3.39 5.90
C GLN A 70 -21.95 -2.87 4.84
N GLY A 71 -22.33 -3.69 3.85
CA GLY A 71 -23.19 -3.25 2.74
C GLY A 71 -22.52 -2.28 1.77
N LYS A 72 -21.20 -2.08 1.88
CA LYS A 72 -20.42 -1.13 1.05
C LYS A 72 -19.95 -1.78 -0.26
N PHE A 73 -20.89 -2.24 -1.09
CA PHE A 73 -20.60 -2.97 -2.33
C PHE A 73 -19.72 -2.19 -3.32
N ALA A 74 -19.86 -0.86 -3.36
CA ALA A 74 -19.04 -0.01 -4.22
C ALA A 74 -17.54 -0.06 -3.85
N HIS A 75 -17.22 -0.21 -2.56
CA HIS A 75 -15.84 -0.38 -2.09
C HIS A 75 -15.31 -1.78 -2.40
N LEU A 76 -16.13 -2.83 -2.25
CA LEU A 76 -15.76 -4.18 -2.69
C LEU A 76 -15.44 -4.20 -4.19
N TYR A 77 -16.32 -3.62 -5.01
CA TYR A 77 -16.07 -3.51 -6.45
C TYR A 77 -14.79 -2.72 -6.76
N ALA A 78 -14.52 -1.65 -6.00
CA ALA A 78 -13.29 -0.86 -6.15
C ALA A 78 -12.02 -1.68 -5.88
N ILE A 79 -12.03 -2.60 -4.90
CA ILE A 79 -10.91 -3.51 -4.63
C ILE A 79 -10.72 -4.48 -5.80
N LEU A 80 -11.79 -5.15 -6.25
CA LEU A 80 -11.73 -6.08 -7.40
C LEU A 80 -11.19 -5.38 -8.66
N LYS A 81 -11.71 -4.18 -8.96
CA LYS A 81 -11.25 -3.34 -10.06
C LYS A 81 -9.76 -2.96 -9.92
N ALA A 82 -9.29 -2.69 -8.68
CA ALA A 82 -7.90 -2.37 -8.41
C ALA A 82 -6.97 -3.54 -8.72
N HIS A 83 -7.34 -4.76 -8.33
CA HIS A 83 -6.60 -5.99 -8.62
C HIS A 83 -6.58 -6.27 -10.12
N PHE A 84 -7.73 -6.19 -10.80
CA PHE A 84 -7.79 -6.38 -12.24
C PHE A 84 -6.88 -5.41 -12.99
N HIS A 85 -6.94 -4.13 -12.63
CA HIS A 85 -6.09 -3.09 -13.22
C HIS A 85 -4.59 -3.30 -12.90
N TYR A 86 -4.28 -3.81 -11.71
CA TYR A 86 -2.91 -4.17 -11.34
C TYR A 86 -2.37 -5.29 -12.23
N TYR A 87 -3.12 -6.40 -12.41
CA TYR A 87 -2.70 -7.51 -13.26
C TYR A 87 -2.52 -7.10 -14.73
N HIS A 88 -3.43 -6.28 -15.24
CA HIS A 88 -3.32 -5.77 -16.60
C HIS A 88 -2.02 -4.96 -16.84
N LEU A 89 -1.53 -4.24 -15.83
CA LEU A 89 -0.36 -3.37 -15.93
C LEU A 89 0.90 -3.94 -15.26
N ILE A 90 0.88 -5.16 -14.73
CA ILE A 90 2.00 -5.72 -13.96
C ILE A 90 3.29 -5.76 -14.77
N ASN A 91 3.24 -6.19 -16.03
CA ASN A 91 4.42 -6.28 -16.90
C ASN A 91 5.05 -4.92 -17.15
N LYS A 92 4.23 -3.87 -17.32
CA LYS A 92 4.71 -2.50 -17.48
C LYS A 92 5.41 -1.99 -16.21
N ASN A 93 4.89 -2.37 -15.03
CA ASN A 93 5.48 -1.99 -13.75
C ASN A 93 6.75 -2.79 -13.44
N LEU A 94 6.82 -4.06 -13.80
CA LEU A 94 8.03 -4.87 -13.67
C LEU A 94 9.18 -4.31 -14.52
N LYS A 95 8.90 -3.87 -15.74
CA LYS A 95 9.90 -3.21 -16.60
C LYS A 95 10.45 -1.90 -16.04
N LYS A 96 9.69 -1.22 -15.18
CA LYS A 96 10.11 0.02 -14.50
C LYS A 96 10.90 -0.21 -13.21
N ARG A 97 11.12 -1.47 -12.82
CA ARG A 97 11.94 -1.77 -11.64
C ARG A 97 13.38 -1.35 -11.91
N ASP A 98 13.93 -0.63 -10.98
CA ASP A 98 15.37 -0.29 -10.97
C ASP A 98 16.15 -1.51 -10.46
N ASN A 99 17.40 -1.68 -10.90
CA ASN A 99 18.31 -2.71 -10.38
C ASN A 99 18.76 -2.42 -8.93
N PHE A 100 18.38 -1.27 -8.39
CA PHE A 100 18.64 -0.93 -7.01
C PHE A 100 17.76 -1.77 -6.08
N GLN A 101 18.37 -2.68 -5.35
CA GLN A 101 17.73 -3.46 -4.30
C GLN A 101 18.21 -2.96 -2.95
N ALA A 102 17.28 -2.46 -2.14
CA ALA A 102 17.56 -2.16 -0.75
C ALA A 102 17.87 -3.49 -0.02
N LYS A 103 19.11 -3.66 0.47
CA LYS A 103 19.50 -4.86 1.24
C LYS A 103 18.69 -5.06 2.51
N SER A 104 18.18 -3.96 3.09
CA SER A 104 17.34 -3.95 4.28
C SER A 104 16.12 -3.07 4.02
N TYR A 105 15.01 -3.66 3.55
CA TYR A 105 13.77 -2.94 3.23
C TYR A 105 12.89 -2.72 4.46
N PHE A 106 12.85 -3.71 5.34
CA PHE A 106 12.04 -3.65 6.54
C PHE A 106 12.92 -3.50 7.78
N LYS A 107 12.71 -2.44 8.54
CA LYS A 107 13.32 -2.28 9.87
C LYS A 107 12.64 -3.20 10.90
N LYS A 108 11.36 -3.49 10.69
CA LYS A 108 10.54 -4.37 11.55
C LYS A 108 9.73 -5.33 10.68
N ASN A 109 9.47 -6.52 11.19
CA ASN A 109 8.69 -7.54 10.46
C ASN A 109 7.22 -7.15 10.33
N SER A 110 6.61 -6.63 11.38
CA SER A 110 5.22 -6.18 11.36
C SER A 110 4.97 -5.17 12.47
N ILE A 111 4.65 -3.94 12.09
CA ILE A 111 4.24 -2.89 13.04
C ILE A 111 2.88 -3.25 13.67
N VAL A 112 1.99 -3.87 12.90
CA VAL A 112 0.68 -4.30 13.39
C VAL A 112 0.82 -5.37 14.48
N TYR A 113 1.68 -6.36 14.29
CA TYR A 113 1.97 -7.36 15.30
C TYR A 113 2.60 -6.74 16.56
N ASP A 114 3.59 -5.85 16.36
CA ASP A 114 4.24 -5.16 17.47
C ASP A 114 3.24 -4.33 18.28
N TYR A 115 2.34 -3.62 17.62
CA TYR A 115 1.34 -2.78 18.27
C TYR A 115 0.27 -3.57 19.03
N TYR A 116 -0.39 -4.53 18.34
CA TYR A 116 -1.56 -5.23 18.89
C TYR A 116 -1.23 -6.48 19.71
N VAL A 117 -0.11 -7.16 19.44
CA VAL A 117 0.24 -8.42 20.10
C VAL A 117 1.33 -8.23 21.15
N THR A 118 2.40 -7.48 20.84
CA THR A 118 3.50 -7.26 21.80
C THR A 118 3.36 -5.96 22.58
N ASN A 119 2.30 -5.20 22.36
CA ASN A 119 1.97 -3.96 23.09
C ASN A 119 3.10 -2.90 23.05
N LYS A 120 3.88 -2.89 21.96
CA LYS A 120 4.96 -1.91 21.76
C LYS A 120 4.41 -0.71 21.00
N HIS A 121 4.37 0.44 21.68
CA HIS A 121 3.82 1.69 21.10
C HIS A 121 4.91 2.66 20.62
N ASN A 122 6.19 2.37 20.86
CA ASN A 122 7.33 3.18 20.42
C ASN A 122 7.96 2.53 19.16
N PHE A 123 7.95 3.26 18.05
CA PHE A 123 8.42 2.80 16.74
C PHE A 123 9.59 3.65 16.22
#